data_2f917761bbec8c306f658f39c93dc701
#
_entry.id   2f917761bbec8c306f658f39c93dc701
#
_cell.length_a   1.000
_cell.length_b   1.000
_cell.length_c   1.000
_cell.angle_alpha   90.00
_cell.angle_beta   90.00
_cell.angle_gamma   90.00
#
_symmetry.space_group_name_H-M   'P 1'
#
loop_
_entity.id
_entity.type
_entity.pdbx_description
1 polymer ?
#
loop_
_entity_poly.entity_id
_entity_poly.type
_entity_poly.pdbx_seq_one_letter_code
_entity_poly.pdbx_strand_id
1 'polypeptide(L)'
;MATRGHLGGLSLATPAAIRLLDAVGFPWVLVETVGVGQVEVEIVGAADTCVVVVNPGWGDAVQANKAGLMEIADIFVVNKADRAGAANTVQDLEQMLALKHADGWEPPVVCT
;
A
#
# COMPACT_ATOMS: atom_id res chain seq x y z
N MET A 1 5.04 -2.37 -15.91
CA MET A 1 4.77 -1.53 -17.10
C MET A 1 5.39 -0.15 -16.86
N ALA A 2 5.91 0.52 -17.90
CA ALA A 2 6.56 1.82 -17.73
C ALA A 2 5.54 2.96 -17.73
N THR A 3 5.67 3.89 -16.81
CA THR A 3 4.77 5.05 -16.64
C THR A 3 4.98 6.16 -17.69
N ARG A 4 6.04 6.06 -18.51
CA ARG A 4 6.36 6.93 -19.66
C ARG A 4 6.05 8.41 -19.44
N GLY A 5 6.82 9.05 -18.55
CA GLY A 5 6.74 10.51 -18.32
C GLY A 5 5.90 10.94 -17.12
N HIS A 6 5.28 10.03 -16.39
CA HIS A 6 4.70 10.29 -15.07
C HIS A 6 5.66 9.81 -13.99
N LEU A 7 5.91 10.62 -13.00
CA LEU A 7 6.71 10.29 -11.82
C LEU A 7 5.82 9.50 -10.84
N GLY A 8 5.94 8.16 -10.87
CA GLY A 8 5.17 7.26 -10.00
C GLY A 8 3.78 6.88 -10.55
N GLY A 9 3.02 6.08 -9.79
CA GLY A 9 1.65 5.68 -10.10
C GLY A 9 1.51 4.54 -11.10
N LEU A 10 0.30 4.40 -11.59
CA LEU A 10 -0.06 3.39 -12.59
C LEU A 10 0.18 3.91 -14.02
N SER A 11 0.64 3.04 -14.91
CA SER A 11 0.67 3.40 -16.33
C SER A 11 -0.76 3.47 -16.89
N LEU A 12 -0.99 4.32 -17.90
CA LEU A 12 -2.29 4.44 -18.57
C LEU A 12 -2.84 3.10 -19.12
N ALA A 13 -1.95 2.15 -19.39
CA ALA A 13 -2.33 0.83 -19.87
C ALA A 13 -2.64 -0.19 -18.76
N THR A 14 -2.38 0.12 -17.51
CA THR A 14 -2.56 -0.80 -16.38
C THR A 14 -4.02 -1.24 -16.20
N PRO A 15 -5.04 -0.37 -16.24
CA PRO A 15 -6.43 -0.81 -16.10
C PRO A 15 -6.87 -1.75 -17.24
N ALA A 16 -6.37 -1.54 -18.46
CA ALA A 16 -6.66 -2.43 -19.58
C ALA A 16 -5.98 -3.79 -19.42
N ALA A 17 -4.74 -3.81 -18.90
CA ALA A 17 -4.03 -5.04 -18.61
C ALA A 17 -4.71 -5.87 -17.51
N ILE A 18 -5.17 -5.23 -16.42
CA ILE A 18 -5.93 -5.89 -15.36
C ILE A 18 -7.17 -6.57 -15.94
N ARG A 19 -7.99 -5.85 -16.71
CA ARG A 19 -9.19 -6.42 -17.36
C ARG A 19 -8.88 -7.58 -18.28
N LEU A 20 -7.76 -7.51 -19.01
CA LEU A 20 -7.34 -8.60 -19.89
C LEU A 20 -6.95 -9.85 -19.10
N LEU A 21 -6.20 -9.69 -18.02
CA LEU A 21 -5.79 -10.79 -17.13
C LEU A 21 -7.01 -11.45 -16.46
N ASP A 22 -7.95 -10.66 -15.99
CA ASP A 22 -9.21 -11.13 -15.44
C ASP A 22 -10.02 -11.90 -16.51
N ALA A 23 -10.18 -11.37 -17.70
CA ALA A 23 -10.90 -12.01 -18.81
C ALA A 23 -10.26 -13.34 -19.28
N VAL A 24 -8.95 -13.51 -19.10
CA VAL A 24 -8.24 -14.77 -19.38
C VAL A 24 -8.39 -15.78 -18.23
N GLY A 25 -8.93 -15.36 -17.08
CA GLY A 25 -9.26 -16.22 -15.95
C GLY A 25 -8.15 -16.37 -14.91
N PHE A 26 -7.25 -15.39 -14.79
CA PHE A 26 -6.29 -15.36 -13.68
C PHE A 26 -7.05 -15.09 -12.37
N PRO A 27 -6.95 -15.98 -11.36
CA PRO A 27 -7.66 -15.81 -10.09
C PRO A 27 -7.08 -14.69 -9.23
N TRP A 28 -5.83 -14.29 -9.48
CA TRP A 28 -5.12 -13.22 -8.78
C TRP A 28 -4.37 -12.35 -9.78
N VAL A 29 -4.54 -11.05 -9.65
CA VAL A 29 -3.79 -10.04 -10.40
C VAL A 29 -3.10 -9.12 -9.39
N LEU A 30 -1.77 -9.19 -9.33
CA LEU A 30 -0.98 -8.35 -8.43
C LEU A 30 -0.51 -7.11 -9.19
N VAL A 31 -0.85 -5.94 -8.65
CA VAL A 31 -0.47 -4.65 -9.22
C VAL A 31 0.51 -3.98 -8.28
N GLU A 32 1.76 -3.85 -8.72
CA GLU A 32 2.80 -3.16 -7.97
C GLU A 32 2.96 -1.72 -8.48
N THR A 33 2.99 -0.77 -7.54
CA THR A 33 3.35 0.63 -7.83
C THR A 33 4.74 0.92 -7.33
N VAL A 34 5.49 1.74 -8.08
CA VAL A 34 6.74 2.30 -7.58
C VAL A 34 6.38 3.49 -6.69
N GLY A 35 6.45 3.28 -5.36
CA GLY A 35 6.06 4.27 -4.37
C GLY A 35 7.03 5.45 -4.29
N VAL A 36 6.56 6.62 -4.66
CA VAL A 36 7.16 7.91 -4.31
C VAL A 36 6.04 8.88 -3.95
N GLY A 37 5.41 8.66 -2.82
CA GLY A 37 4.50 9.58 -2.12
C GLY A 37 3.58 10.43 -3.02
N GLN A 38 2.28 10.29 -2.92
CA GLN A 38 1.17 11.03 -3.52
C GLN A 38 0.46 10.39 -4.73
N VAL A 39 0.90 9.27 -5.27
CA VAL A 39 0.28 8.66 -6.45
C VAL A 39 -0.52 7.40 -6.10
N GLU A 40 -0.55 7.05 -4.81
CA GLU A 40 -1.19 5.82 -4.32
C GLU A 40 -2.72 5.85 -4.41
N VAL A 41 -3.33 7.03 -4.53
CA VAL A 41 -4.79 7.18 -4.64
C VAL A 41 -5.36 6.55 -5.91
N GLU A 42 -4.57 6.51 -7.00
CA GLU A 42 -5.02 5.90 -8.25
C GLU A 42 -5.16 4.37 -8.15
N ILE A 43 -4.38 3.72 -7.28
CA ILE A 43 -4.43 2.26 -7.11
C ILE A 43 -5.72 1.82 -6.43
N VAL A 44 -6.26 2.62 -5.52
CA VAL A 44 -7.51 2.31 -4.80
C VAL A 44 -8.68 2.13 -5.76
N GLY A 45 -8.70 2.91 -6.85
CA GLY A 45 -9.72 2.77 -7.89
C GLY A 45 -9.49 1.61 -8.86
N ALA A 46 -8.33 0.96 -8.80
CA ALA A 46 -7.91 -0.08 -9.74
C ALA A 46 -7.78 -1.48 -9.13
N ALA A 47 -7.85 -1.61 -7.81
CA ALA A 47 -7.68 -2.86 -7.09
C ALA A 47 -8.81 -3.08 -6.06
N ASP A 48 -9.12 -4.34 -5.79
CA ASP A 48 -10.12 -4.73 -4.77
C ASP A 48 -9.55 -4.68 -3.36
N THR A 49 -8.22 -4.82 -3.23
CA THR A 49 -7.49 -4.81 -1.96
C THR A 49 -6.18 -4.07 -2.11
N CYS A 50 -5.95 -3.10 -1.26
CA CYS A 50 -4.73 -2.31 -1.22
C CYS A 50 -3.81 -2.76 -0.07
N VAL A 51 -2.64 -3.27 -0.42
CA VAL A 51 -1.60 -3.67 0.54
C VAL A 51 -0.51 -2.61 0.57
N VAL A 52 -0.35 -1.95 1.71
CA VAL A 52 0.74 -0.98 1.92
C VAL A 52 1.93 -1.68 2.53
N VAL A 53 3.05 -1.71 1.79
CA VAL A 53 4.29 -2.35 2.23
C VAL A 53 5.28 -1.29 2.73
N VAL A 54 5.71 -1.43 3.97
CA VAL A 54 6.71 -0.56 4.61
C VAL A 54 7.94 -1.36 5.02
N ASN A 55 9.08 -0.68 5.20
CA ASN A 55 10.30 -1.29 5.72
C ASN A 55 10.64 -0.71 7.11
N PRO A 56 11.44 -1.42 7.93
CA PRO A 56 11.98 -0.87 9.17
C PRO A 56 12.74 0.45 8.95
N GLY A 57 12.53 1.41 9.83
CA GLY A 57 13.12 2.74 9.70
C GLY A 57 12.33 3.74 8.87
N TRP A 58 11.15 3.41 8.42
CA TRP A 58 10.25 4.27 7.64
C TRP A 58 9.45 5.27 8.49
N GLY A 59 9.78 5.38 9.80
CA GLY A 59 9.02 6.17 10.77
C GLY A 59 8.73 7.61 10.32
N ASP A 60 9.74 8.32 9.79
CA ASP A 60 9.57 9.72 9.34
C ASP A 60 8.68 9.83 8.09
N ALA A 61 8.80 8.88 7.15
CA ALA A 61 7.99 8.86 5.93
C ALA A 61 6.52 8.46 6.23
N VAL A 62 6.31 7.52 7.16
CA VAL A 62 4.98 7.16 7.66
C VAL A 62 4.35 8.36 8.37
N GLN A 63 5.11 9.09 9.18
CA GLN A 63 4.63 10.29 9.87
C GLN A 63 4.20 11.38 8.88
N ALA A 64 4.93 11.58 7.79
CA ALA A 64 4.62 12.61 6.78
C ALA A 64 3.35 12.30 5.96
N ASN A 65 3.04 11.01 5.75
CA ASN A 65 1.95 10.56 4.88
C ASN A 65 0.83 9.80 5.62
N LYS A 66 0.79 9.87 6.95
CA LYS A 66 -0.15 9.12 7.80
C LYS A 66 -1.59 9.12 7.30
N ALA A 67 -2.14 10.29 7.02
CA ALA A 67 -3.54 10.44 6.65
C ALA A 67 -3.85 9.73 5.32
N GLY A 68 -3.02 9.91 4.29
CA GLY A 68 -3.22 9.28 3.00
C GLY A 68 -3.10 7.77 3.05
N LEU A 69 -2.08 7.24 3.74
CA LEU A 69 -1.88 5.79 3.87
C LEU A 69 -3.03 5.10 4.64
N MET A 70 -3.56 5.78 5.66
CA MET A 70 -4.69 5.27 6.45
C MET A 70 -6.00 5.19 5.65
N GLU A 71 -6.17 6.08 4.67
CA GLU A 71 -7.38 6.08 3.84
C GLU A 71 -7.39 4.97 2.80
N ILE A 72 -6.20 4.57 2.31
CA ILE A 72 -6.09 3.64 1.18
C ILE A 72 -5.77 2.20 1.57
N ALA A 73 -5.17 1.96 2.75
CA ALA A 73 -4.71 0.63 3.13
C ALA A 73 -5.85 -0.25 3.65
N ASP A 74 -5.97 -1.43 3.06
CA ASP A 74 -6.74 -2.54 3.62
C ASP A 74 -5.87 -3.45 4.49
N ILE A 75 -4.57 -3.51 4.21
CA ILE A 75 -3.57 -4.31 4.95
C ILE A 75 -2.25 -3.54 4.99
N PHE A 76 -1.58 -3.54 6.15
CA PHE A 76 -0.19 -3.10 6.27
C PHE A 76 0.75 -4.29 6.37
N VAL A 77 1.87 -4.24 5.63
CA VAL A 77 2.94 -5.23 5.70
C VAL A 77 4.25 -4.56 6.09
N VAL A 78 4.83 -4.98 7.20
CA VAL A 78 6.21 -4.62 7.60
C VAL A 78 7.15 -5.67 7.01
N ASN A 79 7.70 -5.36 5.85
CA ASN A 79 8.63 -6.23 5.14
C ASN A 79 10.04 -6.12 5.76
N LYS A 80 10.83 -7.19 5.67
CA LYS A 80 12.17 -7.29 6.28
C LYS A 80 12.12 -7.14 7.80
N ALA A 81 11.17 -7.83 8.42
CA ALA A 81 10.97 -7.77 9.86
C ALA A 81 12.11 -8.41 10.68
N ASP A 82 13.04 -9.08 10.02
CA ASP A 82 14.33 -9.54 10.56
C ASP A 82 15.30 -8.40 10.86
N ARG A 83 15.05 -7.19 10.33
CA ARG A 83 15.93 -6.02 10.55
C ARG A 83 15.61 -5.29 11.84
N ALA A 84 16.64 -4.66 12.40
CA ALA A 84 16.48 -3.77 13.55
C ALA A 84 15.49 -2.64 13.22
N GLY A 85 14.61 -2.31 14.19
CA GLY A 85 13.60 -1.27 14.05
C GLY A 85 12.25 -1.76 13.53
N ALA A 86 12.10 -3.04 13.16
CA ALA A 86 10.82 -3.59 12.71
C ALA A 86 9.73 -3.47 13.79
N ALA A 87 10.05 -3.81 15.03
CA ALA A 87 9.11 -3.69 16.15
C ALA A 87 8.63 -2.24 16.38
N ASN A 88 9.52 -1.26 16.21
CA ASN A 88 9.15 0.15 16.33
C ASN A 88 8.20 0.56 15.20
N THR A 89 8.48 0.10 13.96
CA THR A 89 7.60 0.38 12.80
C THR A 89 6.21 -0.22 12.99
N VAL A 90 6.10 -1.44 13.53
CA VAL A 90 4.81 -2.06 13.88
C VAL A 90 4.08 -1.23 14.91
N GLN A 91 4.77 -0.85 15.99
CA GLN A 91 4.18 -0.04 17.06
C GLN A 91 3.69 1.33 16.55
N ASP A 92 4.45 1.98 15.66
CA ASP A 92 4.07 3.25 15.05
C ASP A 92 2.81 3.11 14.19
N LEU A 93 2.68 2.02 13.43
CA LEU A 93 1.50 1.70 12.62
C LEU A 93 0.28 1.42 13.51
N GLU A 94 0.43 0.58 14.54
CA GLU A 94 -0.65 0.27 15.48
C GLU A 94 -1.15 1.50 16.24
N GLN A 95 -0.24 2.38 16.68
CA GLN A 95 -0.61 3.66 17.29
C GLN A 95 -1.34 4.57 16.31
N MET A 96 -0.91 4.60 15.06
CA MET A 96 -1.56 5.37 14.01
C MET A 96 -2.99 4.86 13.77
N LEU A 97 -3.17 3.54 13.67
CA LEU A 97 -4.49 2.90 13.46
C LEU A 97 -5.42 3.13 14.66
N ALA A 98 -4.90 3.07 15.88
CA ALA A 98 -5.68 3.33 17.10
C ALA A 98 -6.25 4.76 17.19
N LEU A 99 -5.68 5.71 16.44
CA LEU A 99 -6.19 7.09 16.37
C LEU A 99 -7.36 7.24 15.37
N LYS A 100 -7.54 6.27 14.48
CA LYS A 100 -8.69 6.22 13.58
C LYS A 100 -9.90 5.73 14.37
N HIS A 101 -10.87 6.59 14.64
CA HIS A 101 -12.13 6.17 15.25
C HIS A 101 -12.79 5.13 14.34
N ALA A 102 -12.87 3.91 14.83
CA ALA A 102 -13.24 2.74 14.04
C ALA A 102 -14.76 2.63 13.89
N ASP A 103 -15.29 3.20 12.82
CA ASP A 103 -16.53 2.71 12.24
C ASP A 103 -16.14 1.93 10.96
N GLY A 104 -15.80 0.63 11.09
CA GLY A 104 -15.56 -0.19 9.92
C GLY A 104 -14.38 -1.17 10.03
N TRP A 105 -13.75 -1.44 8.89
CA TRP A 105 -12.60 -2.32 8.75
C TRP A 105 -11.35 -1.75 9.41
N GLU A 106 -10.72 -2.55 10.26
CA GLU A 106 -9.43 -2.23 10.88
C GLU A 106 -8.32 -2.99 10.13
N PRO A 107 -7.42 -2.28 9.42
CA PRO A 107 -6.35 -2.92 8.66
C PRO A 107 -5.39 -3.70 9.56
N PRO A 108 -5.16 -4.99 9.33
CA PRO A 108 -4.16 -5.75 10.06
C PRO A 108 -2.74 -5.29 9.72
N VAL A 109 -1.82 -5.42 10.68
CA VAL A 109 -0.38 -5.22 10.50
C VAL A 109 0.31 -6.58 10.50
N VAL A 110 0.93 -6.96 9.39
CA VAL A 110 1.59 -8.25 9.18
C VAL A 110 3.09 -8.05 8.99
N CYS A 111 3.90 -8.90 9.62
CA CYS A 111 5.37 -8.91 9.47
C CYS A 111 5.81 -10.02 8.51
N THR A 112 6.78 -9.71 7.62
CA THR A 112 7.38 -10.67 6.68
C THR A 112 8.90 -10.52 6.62
#